data_ae380c6f2e33a85ca1870991639cb445
#
_entry.id   ae380c6f2e33a85ca1870991639cb445
#
_cell.length_a   1.000
_cell.length_b   1.000
_cell.length_c   1.000
_cell.angle_alpha   90.00
_cell.angle_beta   90.00
_cell.angle_gamma   90.00
#
_symmetry.space_group_name_H-M   'P 1'
#
loop_
_entity.id
_entity.type
_entity.pdbx_description
1 polymer ?
#
loop_
_entity_poly.entity_id
_entity_poly.type
_entity_poly.pdbx_seq_one_letter_code
_entity_poly.pdbx_strand_id
1 'polypeptide(L)'
;RSTHCISSAASDVYKRQDVHYSHYGRMCPIETPEGPNIGLINSLASYARINEYGFVEAPYRKIDKSDPANPRVTEEVVYMTADEEDNYHVAQANEVLDAEGHFVRNSVAGRYKDETSEYPKAMFDYMDVSPKMVFSVATALIPFLENDDANRALMGSNMQRQAVPLLTTQAPVVGTGMEPKAAVDSGVCVVAKKPGTIDYVSSNLIKMTCDDGEKMEYHLTKFSRSNQSNCYNQKPIVLKGSHVEAGQVIADGPSTSDGELALGKNPLIGFMTWEGYNYEDAVLLSERLVQEDVYTSVHIEEYEAEARDTKLGPEEITRDVPGVGDDALKDLDERGIIRIGAEVRAGDILVGKVT
;
A
#
# COMPACT_ATOMS: atom_id res chain seq x y z
N ARG A 1 3.63 -3.94 28.29
CA ARG A 1 2.25 -4.41 27.97
C ARG A 1 2.01 -4.68 26.48
N SER A 2 2.74 -4.02 25.55
CA SER A 2 2.58 -4.22 24.10
C SER A 2 3.12 -5.58 23.59
N THR A 3 4.19 -6.09 24.18
CA THR A 3 4.81 -7.37 23.82
C THR A 3 3.91 -8.59 24.08
N HIS A 4 3.08 -8.55 25.12
CA HIS A 4 2.14 -9.65 25.40
C HIS A 4 0.99 -9.72 24.38
N CYS A 5 0.53 -8.60 23.83
CA CYS A 5 -0.50 -8.59 22.78
C CYS A 5 0.03 -9.11 21.45
N ILE A 6 1.26 -8.73 21.09
CA ILE A 6 1.90 -9.21 19.85
C ILE A 6 2.12 -10.73 19.91
N SER A 7 2.57 -11.25 21.06
CA SER A 7 2.76 -12.68 21.25
C SER A 7 1.44 -13.47 21.28
N SER A 8 0.35 -12.92 21.83
CA SER A 8 -0.95 -13.59 21.85
C SER A 8 -1.62 -13.58 20.48
N ALA A 9 -1.57 -12.44 19.75
CA ALA A 9 -2.06 -12.36 18.38
C ALA A 9 -1.29 -13.32 17.46
N ALA A 10 0.03 -13.35 17.56
CA ALA A 10 0.85 -14.29 16.81
C ALA A 10 0.55 -15.75 17.19
N SER A 11 0.21 -16.06 18.45
CA SER A 11 -0.09 -17.43 18.88
C SER A 11 -1.42 -17.96 18.35
N ASP A 12 -2.42 -17.10 18.11
CA ASP A 12 -3.70 -17.51 17.53
C ASP A 12 -3.61 -17.75 16.02
N VAL A 13 -2.84 -16.94 15.32
CA VAL A 13 -2.50 -17.15 13.90
C VAL A 13 -1.61 -18.39 13.74
N TYR A 14 -0.69 -18.63 14.67
CA TYR A 14 0.18 -19.80 14.71
C TYR A 14 -0.59 -21.15 14.71
N LYS A 15 -1.78 -21.19 15.30
CA LYS A 15 -2.62 -22.40 15.29
C LYS A 15 -3.24 -22.72 13.93
N ARG A 16 -3.25 -21.77 12.98
CA ARG A 16 -3.91 -21.91 11.68
C ARG A 16 -2.96 -21.89 10.49
N GLN A 17 -1.72 -21.44 10.69
CA GLN A 17 -0.67 -21.44 9.68
C GLN A 17 0.66 -21.86 10.32
N ASP A 18 1.51 -22.50 9.55
CA ASP A 18 2.84 -22.88 9.99
C ASP A 18 3.75 -21.65 10.00
N VAL A 19 3.86 -20.98 11.15
CA VAL A 19 4.80 -19.88 11.35
C VAL A 19 6.07 -20.43 12.00
N HIS A 20 7.18 -20.28 11.31
CA HIS A 20 8.49 -20.65 11.80
C HIS A 20 9.20 -19.44 12.44
N TYR A 21 10.09 -19.65 13.42
CA TYR A 21 10.81 -18.54 14.06
C TYR A 21 11.63 -17.70 13.06
N SER A 22 12.12 -18.29 11.97
CA SER A 22 12.84 -17.60 10.90
C SER A 22 12.00 -16.56 10.14
N HIS A 23 10.67 -16.56 10.32
CA HIS A 23 9.78 -15.55 9.73
C HIS A 23 9.90 -14.18 10.41
N TYR A 24 10.43 -14.15 11.62
CA TYR A 24 10.54 -12.91 12.41
C TYR A 24 11.34 -11.84 11.66
N GLY A 25 10.74 -10.67 11.46
CA GLY A 25 11.34 -9.56 10.73
C GLY A 25 11.50 -9.78 9.21
N ARG A 26 11.09 -10.94 8.68
CA ARG A 26 11.21 -11.31 7.25
C ARG A 26 9.85 -11.45 6.58
N MET A 27 8.93 -12.19 7.16
CA MET A 27 7.59 -12.42 6.63
C MET A 27 6.54 -11.98 7.64
N CYS A 28 5.51 -11.27 7.18
CA CYS A 28 4.41 -10.84 8.03
C CYS A 28 3.59 -12.06 8.51
N PRO A 29 3.35 -12.21 9.81
CA PRO A 29 2.56 -13.33 10.33
C PRO A 29 1.05 -13.13 10.14
N ILE A 30 0.59 -11.93 9.80
CA ILE A 30 -0.83 -11.57 9.71
C ILE A 30 -1.28 -11.50 8.25
N GLU A 31 -0.53 -10.85 7.37
CA GLU A 31 -0.91 -10.66 5.98
C GLU A 31 -0.69 -11.95 5.17
N THR A 32 -1.74 -12.74 5.01
CA THR A 32 -1.79 -13.96 4.21
C THR A 32 -3.20 -14.13 3.64
N PRO A 33 -3.40 -14.77 2.48
CA PRO A 33 -4.74 -15.04 1.98
C PRO A 33 -5.59 -15.86 2.94
N GLU A 34 -6.90 -15.66 2.87
CA GLU A 34 -7.88 -16.53 3.53
C GLU A 34 -8.15 -17.77 2.65
N GLY A 35 -8.39 -18.92 3.28
CA GLY A 35 -8.78 -20.15 2.58
C GLY A 35 -7.61 -21.12 2.38
N PRO A 36 -7.61 -21.93 1.28
CA PRO A 36 -6.65 -23.04 1.10
C PRO A 36 -5.17 -22.61 1.06
N ASN A 37 -4.91 -21.38 0.65
CA ASN A 37 -3.57 -20.84 0.51
C ASN A 37 -3.06 -20.10 1.75
N ILE A 38 -3.75 -20.22 2.88
CA ILE A 38 -3.33 -19.59 4.14
C ILE A 38 -1.94 -20.08 4.55
N GLY A 39 -1.04 -19.15 4.85
CA GLY A 39 0.34 -19.45 5.24
C GLY A 39 1.28 -19.87 4.11
N LEU A 40 0.76 -20.20 2.91
CA LEU A 40 1.57 -20.56 1.75
C LEU A 40 2.00 -19.32 0.95
N ILE A 41 1.14 -18.32 0.87
CA ILE A 41 1.42 -17.03 0.22
C ILE A 41 1.58 -16.01 1.34
N ASN A 42 2.79 -15.47 1.47
CA ASN A 42 3.15 -14.53 2.53
C ASN A 42 3.60 -13.20 1.96
N SER A 43 3.51 -12.16 2.77
CA SER A 43 3.99 -10.81 2.44
C SER A 43 5.29 -10.50 3.16
N LEU A 44 6.19 -9.80 2.49
CA LEU A 44 7.45 -9.35 3.04
C LEU A 44 7.21 -8.38 4.20
N ALA A 45 7.96 -8.52 5.29
CA ALA A 45 7.92 -7.56 6.40
C ALA A 45 8.47 -6.20 5.95
N SER A 46 8.03 -5.12 6.62
CA SER A 46 8.27 -3.73 6.16
C SER A 46 9.74 -3.33 6.08
N TYR A 47 10.61 -3.91 6.89
CA TYR A 47 12.06 -3.63 6.89
C TYR A 47 12.90 -4.70 6.20
N ALA A 48 12.28 -5.80 5.79
CA ALA A 48 12.97 -6.90 5.14
C ALA A 48 13.39 -6.55 3.70
N ARG A 49 14.45 -7.15 3.24
CA ARG A 49 14.92 -7.07 1.86
C ARG A 49 15.32 -8.44 1.34
N ILE A 50 15.44 -8.55 0.04
CA ILE A 50 15.94 -9.77 -0.63
C ILE A 50 17.39 -9.52 -1.06
N ASN A 51 18.30 -10.43 -0.71
CA ASN A 51 19.69 -10.34 -1.09
C ASN A 51 19.95 -10.82 -2.53
N GLU A 52 21.21 -10.75 -2.99
CA GLU A 52 21.65 -11.15 -4.33
C GLU A 52 21.35 -12.63 -4.65
N TYR A 53 21.26 -13.47 -3.64
CA TYR A 53 21.02 -14.91 -3.76
C TYR A 53 19.52 -15.27 -3.66
N GLY A 54 18.63 -14.30 -3.41
CA GLY A 54 17.20 -14.52 -3.27
C GLY A 54 16.73 -14.84 -1.84
N PHE A 55 17.61 -14.78 -0.84
CA PHE A 55 17.23 -14.96 0.57
C PHE A 55 16.68 -13.66 1.17
N VAL A 56 15.72 -13.80 2.09
CA VAL A 56 15.16 -12.67 2.82
C VAL A 56 16.02 -12.35 4.03
N GLU A 57 16.42 -11.08 4.14
CA GLU A 57 17.24 -10.55 5.23
C GLU A 57 16.43 -9.57 6.07
N ALA A 58 16.70 -9.53 7.36
CA ALA A 58 16.16 -8.56 8.31
C ALA A 58 17.27 -7.67 8.88
N PRO A 59 16.95 -6.38 9.20
CA PRO A 59 17.92 -5.44 9.74
C PRO A 59 18.02 -5.56 11.27
N TYR A 60 19.25 -5.47 11.78
CA TYR A 60 19.58 -5.48 13.22
C TYR A 60 20.61 -4.42 13.53
N ARG A 61 20.50 -3.79 14.70
CA ARG A 61 21.53 -2.88 15.22
C ARG A 61 22.63 -3.72 15.89
N LYS A 62 23.86 -3.41 15.57
CA LYS A 62 25.01 -4.06 16.18
C LYS A 62 25.27 -3.57 17.59
N ILE A 63 25.65 -4.45 18.50
CA ILE A 63 26.01 -4.12 19.87
C ILE A 63 27.54 -4.16 19.96
N ASP A 64 28.14 -3.07 20.44
CA ASP A 64 29.56 -2.99 20.73
C ASP A 64 29.83 -3.59 22.13
N LYS A 65 30.68 -4.61 22.18
CA LYS A 65 31.09 -5.33 23.38
C LYS A 65 32.51 -4.96 23.86
N SER A 66 32.98 -3.78 23.48
CA SER A 66 34.31 -3.30 23.94
C SER A 66 34.41 -3.26 25.46
N ASP A 67 33.30 -2.97 26.15
CA ASP A 67 33.10 -3.16 27.59
C ASP A 67 32.03 -4.25 27.83
N PRO A 68 32.44 -5.49 28.17
CA PRO A 68 31.50 -6.58 28.42
C PRO A 68 30.54 -6.34 29.59
N ALA A 69 30.92 -5.48 30.55
CA ALA A 69 30.06 -5.12 31.68
C ALA A 69 28.94 -4.15 31.28
N ASN A 70 29.17 -3.35 30.24
CA ASN A 70 28.23 -2.33 29.80
C ASN A 70 28.17 -2.23 28.26
N PRO A 71 27.62 -3.25 27.56
CA PRO A 71 27.53 -3.26 26.11
C PRO A 71 26.68 -2.08 25.58
N ARG A 72 27.09 -1.51 24.46
CA ARG A 72 26.48 -0.34 23.84
C ARG A 72 25.81 -0.71 22.51
N VAL A 73 24.56 -0.32 22.33
CA VAL A 73 23.86 -0.43 21.04
C VAL A 73 24.35 0.68 20.11
N THR A 74 24.83 0.31 18.94
CA THR A 74 25.31 1.26 17.93
C THR A 74 24.22 1.62 16.93
N GLU A 75 24.44 2.65 16.11
CA GLU A 75 23.56 2.98 14.98
C GLU A 75 23.88 2.18 13.71
N GLU A 76 24.91 1.35 13.76
CA GLU A 76 25.29 0.48 12.63
C GLU A 76 24.23 -0.61 12.46
N VAL A 77 23.58 -0.61 11.28
CA VAL A 77 22.56 -1.59 10.91
C VAL A 77 23.16 -2.64 10.00
N VAL A 78 23.04 -3.90 10.39
CA VAL A 78 23.48 -5.06 9.62
C VAL A 78 22.27 -5.86 9.18
N TYR A 79 22.23 -6.25 7.91
CA TYR A 79 21.21 -7.15 7.39
C TYR A 79 21.72 -8.59 7.47
N MET A 80 20.89 -9.48 8.00
CA MET A 80 21.23 -10.89 8.18
C MET A 80 20.12 -11.80 7.69
N THR A 81 20.53 -12.93 7.12
CA THR A 81 19.65 -14.06 6.83
C THR A 81 19.30 -14.82 8.11
N ALA A 82 18.31 -15.72 8.06
CA ALA A 82 17.86 -16.43 9.25
C ALA A 82 18.92 -17.40 9.81
N ASP A 83 19.69 -18.03 8.95
CA ASP A 83 20.78 -18.94 9.31
C ASP A 83 21.98 -18.22 9.96
N GLU A 84 22.25 -16.98 9.55
CA GLU A 84 23.24 -16.14 10.21
C GLU A 84 22.76 -15.69 11.59
N GLU A 85 21.49 -15.28 11.70
CA GLU A 85 20.86 -14.86 12.97
C GLU A 85 20.88 -15.95 14.03
N ASP A 86 20.75 -17.22 13.65
CA ASP A 86 20.76 -18.38 14.56
C ASP A 86 22.02 -18.48 15.43
N ASN A 87 23.10 -17.80 15.05
CA ASN A 87 24.35 -17.81 15.78
C ASN A 87 24.45 -16.73 16.87
N TYR A 88 23.44 -15.79 16.94
CA TYR A 88 23.51 -14.61 17.75
C TYR A 88 22.32 -14.46 18.69
N HIS A 89 22.56 -13.80 19.84
CA HIS A 89 21.48 -13.36 20.73
C HIS A 89 21.01 -11.98 20.30
N VAL A 90 19.70 -11.82 20.07
CA VAL A 90 19.10 -10.58 19.60
C VAL A 90 18.17 -10.00 20.66
N ALA A 91 18.45 -8.77 21.10
CA ALA A 91 17.61 -8.04 22.05
C ALA A 91 16.37 -7.45 21.37
N GLN A 92 15.28 -7.33 22.12
CA GLN A 92 14.05 -6.69 21.63
C GLN A 92 14.22 -5.17 21.52
N ALA A 93 13.60 -4.57 20.49
CA ALA A 93 13.65 -3.13 20.24
C ALA A 93 12.98 -2.27 21.34
N ASN A 94 12.16 -2.86 22.20
CA ASN A 94 11.43 -2.16 23.26
C ASN A 94 12.23 -1.99 24.55
N GLU A 95 13.44 -2.55 24.63
CA GLU A 95 14.27 -2.41 25.82
C GLU A 95 14.73 -0.97 26.00
N VAL A 96 14.75 -0.54 27.26
CA VAL A 96 15.11 0.83 27.61
C VAL A 96 16.62 1.00 27.57
N LEU A 97 17.05 1.93 26.71
CA LEU A 97 18.44 2.37 26.61
C LEU A 97 18.62 3.72 27.31
N ASP A 98 19.81 3.98 27.82
CA ASP A 98 20.20 5.29 28.30
C ASP A 98 20.55 6.25 27.14
N ALA A 99 20.92 7.48 27.46
CA ALA A 99 21.28 8.51 26.46
C ALA A 99 22.56 8.14 25.66
N GLU A 100 23.36 7.23 26.15
CA GLU A 100 24.61 6.77 25.52
C GLU A 100 24.43 5.46 24.74
N GLY A 101 23.23 4.84 24.82
CA GLY A 101 22.86 3.61 24.12
C GLY A 101 23.18 2.33 24.90
N HIS A 102 23.36 2.40 26.22
CA HIS A 102 23.56 1.22 27.07
C HIS A 102 22.24 0.69 27.63
N PHE A 103 22.17 -0.61 27.88
CA PHE A 103 21.02 -1.22 28.53
C PHE A 103 20.93 -0.81 29.99
N VAL A 104 19.80 -0.25 30.40
CA VAL A 104 19.53 0.16 31.79
C VAL A 104 19.38 -1.05 32.71
N ARG A 105 18.81 -2.15 32.20
CA ARG A 105 18.60 -3.39 32.95
C ARG A 105 19.76 -4.37 32.75
N ASN A 106 20.06 -5.14 33.78
CA ASN A 106 21.07 -6.21 33.68
C ASN A 106 20.52 -7.48 33.01
N SER A 107 19.20 -7.72 33.11
CA SER A 107 18.47 -8.77 32.42
C SER A 107 17.59 -8.14 31.35
N VAL A 108 17.76 -8.55 30.10
CA VAL A 108 17.18 -7.99 28.90
C VAL A 108 16.38 -9.07 28.20
N ALA A 109 15.18 -8.72 27.74
CA ALA A 109 14.37 -9.63 26.95
C ALA A 109 14.95 -9.77 25.52
N GLY A 110 15.07 -10.99 25.08
CA GLY A 110 15.59 -11.28 23.74
C GLY A 110 15.26 -12.66 23.25
N ARG A 111 15.78 -13.00 22.09
CA ARG A 111 15.59 -14.31 21.49
C ARG A 111 16.93 -14.91 21.06
N TYR A 112 16.97 -16.23 21.12
CA TYR A 112 18.02 -17.06 20.57
C TYR A 112 17.38 -18.26 19.88
N LYS A 113 17.48 -18.32 18.55
CA LYS A 113 16.72 -19.27 17.72
C LYS A 113 15.21 -19.18 17.98
N ASP A 114 14.59 -20.27 18.44
CA ASP A 114 13.17 -20.39 18.76
C ASP A 114 12.82 -20.00 20.22
N GLU A 115 13.85 -19.85 21.08
CA GLU A 115 13.64 -19.49 22.49
C GLU A 115 13.58 -17.97 22.67
N THR A 116 12.52 -17.52 23.36
CA THR A 116 12.39 -16.12 23.82
C THR A 116 12.47 -16.11 25.34
N SER A 117 13.52 -15.50 25.88
CA SER A 117 13.79 -15.47 27.31
C SER A 117 14.48 -14.18 27.72
N GLU A 118 14.69 -14.00 29.03
CA GLU A 118 15.54 -12.95 29.54
C GLU A 118 16.98 -13.47 29.67
N TYR A 119 17.90 -12.75 29.09
CA TYR A 119 19.34 -13.05 29.14
C TYR A 119 20.12 -11.88 29.76
N PRO A 120 21.31 -12.16 30.35
CA PRO A 120 22.22 -11.11 30.78
C PRO A 120 22.62 -10.20 29.62
N LYS A 121 22.66 -8.87 29.84
CA LYS A 121 22.97 -7.88 28.79
C LYS A 121 24.28 -8.15 28.03
N ALA A 122 25.26 -8.78 28.66
CA ALA A 122 26.55 -9.10 28.05
C ALA A 122 26.46 -10.17 26.94
N MET A 123 25.39 -10.96 26.92
CA MET A 123 25.22 -12.03 25.90
C MET A 123 24.77 -11.53 24.55
N PHE A 124 24.10 -10.37 24.48
CA PHE A 124 23.52 -9.86 23.25
C PHE A 124 24.57 -9.36 22.26
N ASP A 125 24.40 -9.76 21.00
CA ASP A 125 25.23 -9.35 19.87
C ASP A 125 24.55 -8.28 19.03
N TYR A 126 23.24 -8.36 18.92
CA TYR A 126 22.40 -7.47 18.10
C TYR A 126 21.12 -7.06 18.83
N MET A 127 20.49 -6.02 18.34
CA MET A 127 19.20 -5.54 18.80
C MET A 127 18.27 -5.28 17.61
N ASP A 128 16.98 -5.56 17.73
CA ASP A 128 15.98 -5.22 16.72
C ASP A 128 15.97 -3.71 16.45
N VAL A 129 15.79 -3.34 15.19
CA VAL A 129 15.73 -1.91 14.80
C VAL A 129 14.43 -1.26 15.28
N SER A 130 13.31 -1.96 15.16
CA SER A 130 11.99 -1.44 15.53
C SER A 130 11.02 -2.59 15.78
N PRO A 131 10.05 -2.42 16.72
CA PRO A 131 8.96 -3.40 16.89
C PRO A 131 8.09 -3.56 15.63
N LYS A 132 8.05 -2.54 14.77
CA LYS A 132 7.26 -2.53 13.52
C LYS A 132 7.85 -3.46 12.44
N MET A 133 9.08 -3.91 12.60
CA MET A 133 9.75 -4.77 11.60
C MET A 133 9.10 -6.14 11.41
N VAL A 134 8.23 -6.56 12.31
CA VAL A 134 7.56 -7.87 12.24
C VAL A 134 6.44 -7.89 11.21
N PHE A 135 5.80 -6.76 10.95
CA PHE A 135 4.61 -6.66 10.13
C PHE A 135 4.90 -6.14 8.71
N SER A 136 4.06 -6.52 7.75
CA SER A 136 4.04 -5.93 6.41
C SER A 136 3.55 -4.48 6.45
N VAL A 137 3.71 -3.76 5.33
CA VAL A 137 3.24 -2.38 5.19
C VAL A 137 1.72 -2.29 5.39
N ALA A 138 0.95 -3.18 4.78
CA ALA A 138 -0.51 -3.19 4.92
C ALA A 138 -0.95 -3.39 6.38
N THR A 139 -0.34 -4.33 7.09
CA THR A 139 -0.62 -4.57 8.51
C THR A 139 -0.18 -3.40 9.39
N ALA A 140 0.95 -2.75 9.05
CA ALA A 140 1.44 -1.59 9.78
C ALA A 140 0.57 -0.32 9.62
N LEU A 141 -0.35 -0.31 8.67
CA LEU A 141 -1.34 0.75 8.48
C LEU A 141 -2.59 0.60 9.36
N ILE A 142 -2.76 -0.50 10.08
CA ILE A 142 -3.90 -0.73 10.98
C ILE A 142 -3.65 0.00 12.30
N PRO A 143 -4.45 1.03 12.64
CA PRO A 143 -4.32 1.70 13.92
C PRO A 143 -4.81 0.78 15.07
N PHE A 144 -4.16 0.86 16.22
CA PHE A 144 -4.48 0.04 17.41
C PHE A 144 -4.45 -1.47 17.17
N LEU A 145 -3.56 -1.92 16.29
CA LEU A 145 -3.41 -3.33 15.92
C LEU A 145 -3.25 -4.26 17.14
N GLU A 146 -2.59 -3.78 18.19
CA GLU A 146 -2.38 -4.51 19.44
C GLU A 146 -3.67 -4.85 20.19
N ASN A 147 -4.77 -4.17 19.89
CA ASN A 147 -6.09 -4.39 20.51
C ASN A 147 -7.01 -5.28 19.64
N ASP A 148 -6.59 -5.59 18.42
CA ASP A 148 -7.39 -6.37 17.47
C ASP A 148 -7.09 -7.87 17.56
N ASP A 149 -8.11 -8.68 17.30
CA ASP A 149 -7.92 -10.11 17.08
C ASP A 149 -7.15 -10.37 15.78
N ALA A 150 -6.22 -11.32 15.81
CA ALA A 150 -5.36 -11.64 14.67
C ALA A 150 -6.15 -12.02 13.41
N ASN A 151 -7.28 -12.73 13.54
CA ASN A 151 -8.12 -13.09 12.39
C ASN A 151 -8.74 -11.85 11.75
N ARG A 152 -9.18 -10.87 12.56
CA ARG A 152 -9.74 -9.61 12.05
C ARG A 152 -8.68 -8.69 11.48
N ALA A 153 -7.48 -8.69 12.04
CA ALA A 153 -6.34 -7.99 11.47
C ALA A 153 -5.94 -8.55 10.09
N LEU A 154 -5.96 -9.88 9.92
CA LEU A 154 -5.74 -10.54 8.64
C LEU A 154 -6.78 -10.10 7.60
N MET A 155 -8.07 -10.16 7.96
CA MET A 155 -9.15 -9.70 7.07
C MET A 155 -8.99 -8.22 6.69
N GLY A 156 -8.74 -7.35 7.67
CA GLY A 156 -8.54 -5.92 7.45
C GLY A 156 -7.33 -5.60 6.56
N SER A 157 -6.21 -6.27 6.79
CA SER A 157 -5.00 -6.15 5.97
C SER A 157 -5.26 -6.55 4.50
N ASN A 158 -5.98 -7.65 4.28
CA ASN A 158 -6.35 -8.07 2.93
C ASN A 158 -7.34 -7.10 2.27
N MET A 159 -8.33 -6.57 3.01
CA MET A 159 -9.31 -5.61 2.48
C MET A 159 -8.68 -4.26 2.11
N GLN A 160 -7.66 -3.78 2.81
CA GLN A 160 -6.93 -2.56 2.42
C GLN A 160 -6.35 -2.67 1.00
N ARG A 161 -5.89 -3.83 0.60
CA ARG A 161 -5.34 -4.10 -0.75
C ARG A 161 -6.39 -4.09 -1.86
N GLN A 162 -7.67 -4.16 -1.51
CA GLN A 162 -8.81 -4.14 -2.44
C GLN A 162 -9.48 -2.77 -2.54
N ALA A 163 -8.93 -1.75 -1.86
CA ALA A 163 -9.49 -0.41 -1.86
C ALA A 163 -9.48 0.20 -3.28
N VAL A 164 -10.64 0.69 -3.71
CA VAL A 164 -10.80 1.33 -5.01
C VAL A 164 -10.44 2.81 -4.90
N PRO A 165 -9.64 3.38 -5.83
CA PRO A 165 -9.38 4.80 -5.88
C PRO A 165 -10.68 5.61 -6.10
N LEU A 166 -10.99 6.51 -5.18
CA LEU A 166 -12.17 7.37 -5.27
C LEU A 166 -11.83 8.68 -5.99
N LEU A 167 -12.86 9.40 -6.47
CA LEU A 167 -12.71 10.73 -7.07
C LEU A 167 -12.05 11.71 -6.12
N THR A 168 -12.51 11.72 -4.87
CA THR A 168 -11.90 12.49 -3.78
C THR A 168 -11.73 11.59 -2.58
N THR A 169 -10.54 11.56 -2.03
CA THR A 169 -10.19 10.77 -0.85
C THR A 169 -9.91 11.68 0.35
N GLN A 170 -9.91 11.10 1.53
CA GLN A 170 -9.56 11.79 2.77
C GLN A 170 -8.52 10.99 3.52
N ALA A 171 -7.51 11.68 4.04
CA ALA A 171 -6.57 11.05 4.96
C ALA A 171 -7.29 10.54 6.21
N PRO A 172 -6.88 9.41 6.78
CA PRO A 172 -7.49 8.88 7.99
C PRO A 172 -7.30 9.85 9.17
N VAL A 173 -8.35 10.03 9.99
CA VAL A 173 -8.28 10.88 11.19
C VAL A 173 -7.31 10.31 12.22
N VAL A 174 -7.25 8.98 12.31
CA VAL A 174 -6.31 8.24 13.16
C VAL A 174 -5.44 7.36 12.27
N GLY A 175 -4.14 7.59 12.30
CA GLY A 175 -3.16 6.86 11.51
C GLY A 175 -2.03 6.28 12.37
N THR A 176 -1.15 5.53 11.74
CA THR A 176 0.00 4.88 12.38
C THR A 176 1.32 5.61 12.13
N GLY A 177 1.32 6.65 11.28
CA GLY A 177 2.51 7.34 10.81
C GLY A 177 3.23 6.65 9.64
N MET A 178 2.68 5.53 9.15
CA MET A 178 3.20 4.82 7.97
C MET A 178 2.61 5.37 6.65
N GLU A 179 1.50 6.11 6.72
CA GLU A 179 0.75 6.60 5.57
C GLU A 179 1.58 7.48 4.63
N PRO A 180 2.31 8.52 5.11
CA PRO A 180 3.12 9.36 4.23
C PRO A 180 4.23 8.57 3.55
N LYS A 181 4.89 7.69 4.31
CA LYS A 181 5.97 6.86 3.78
C LYS A 181 5.46 5.88 2.72
N ALA A 182 4.33 5.23 2.97
CA ALA A 182 3.70 4.33 2.01
C ALA A 182 3.31 5.05 0.71
N ALA A 183 2.75 6.27 0.81
CA ALA A 183 2.36 7.07 -0.36
C ALA A 183 3.57 7.49 -1.21
N VAL A 184 4.64 7.96 -0.58
CA VAL A 184 5.84 8.44 -1.29
C VAL A 184 6.63 7.27 -1.88
N ASP A 185 6.92 6.22 -1.09
CA ASP A 185 7.75 5.11 -1.52
C ASP A 185 7.07 4.22 -2.58
N SER A 186 5.73 4.21 -2.64
CA SER A 186 4.98 3.52 -3.71
C SER A 186 5.16 4.15 -5.09
N GLY A 187 5.63 5.39 -5.17
CA GLY A 187 5.82 6.13 -6.41
C GLY A 187 4.52 6.63 -7.06
N VAL A 188 3.38 6.54 -6.38
CA VAL A 188 2.11 7.10 -6.91
C VAL A 188 2.05 8.61 -6.82
N CYS A 189 2.73 9.20 -5.84
CA CYS A 189 2.90 10.64 -5.69
C CYS A 189 4.10 11.14 -6.49
N VAL A 190 3.99 12.34 -7.04
CA VAL A 190 5.12 13.02 -7.67
C VAL A 190 5.86 13.86 -6.64
N VAL A 191 7.16 13.63 -6.53
CA VAL A 191 8.03 14.24 -5.52
C VAL A 191 9.06 15.13 -6.20
N ALA A 192 9.34 16.30 -5.60
CA ALA A 192 10.37 17.19 -6.07
C ALA A 192 11.76 16.55 -5.88
N LYS A 193 12.53 16.43 -6.95
CA LYS A 193 13.90 15.85 -6.90
C LYS A 193 14.93 16.80 -6.32
N LYS A 194 14.72 18.11 -6.51
CA LYS A 194 15.59 19.19 -6.03
C LYS A 194 14.74 20.31 -5.42
N PRO A 195 15.32 21.15 -4.54
CA PRO A 195 14.63 22.33 -4.05
C PRO A 195 14.50 23.37 -5.16
N GLY A 196 13.43 24.15 -5.13
CA GLY A 196 13.21 25.21 -6.13
C GLY A 196 11.83 25.84 -6.06
N THR A 197 11.55 26.74 -7.00
CA THR A 197 10.30 27.49 -7.09
C THR A 197 9.46 27.00 -8.27
N ILE A 198 8.17 26.87 -8.05
CA ILE A 198 7.20 26.44 -9.07
C ILE A 198 6.85 27.60 -9.98
N ASP A 199 7.18 27.48 -11.25
CA ASP A 199 6.93 28.52 -12.29
C ASP A 199 5.55 28.38 -12.93
N TYR A 200 5.14 27.14 -13.18
CA TYR A 200 3.90 26.83 -13.89
C TYR A 200 3.25 25.57 -13.37
N VAL A 201 1.94 25.61 -13.20
CA VAL A 201 1.12 24.46 -12.80
C VAL A 201 -0.07 24.35 -13.74
N SER A 202 -0.26 23.18 -14.29
CA SER A 202 -1.47 22.78 -15.00
C SER A 202 -1.91 21.38 -14.56
N SER A 203 -3.03 20.91 -15.04
CA SER A 203 -3.54 19.57 -14.69
C SER A 203 -2.60 18.42 -15.08
N ASN A 204 -1.78 18.61 -16.11
CA ASN A 204 -0.91 17.56 -16.68
C ASN A 204 0.60 17.89 -16.62
N LEU A 205 0.97 19.10 -16.22
CA LEU A 205 2.37 19.54 -16.25
C LEU A 205 2.67 20.52 -15.12
N ILE A 206 3.75 20.25 -14.39
CA ILE A 206 4.36 21.17 -13.42
C ILE A 206 5.75 21.51 -13.92
N LYS A 207 6.07 22.82 -14.01
CA LYS A 207 7.42 23.31 -14.30
C LYS A 207 8.00 24.02 -13.09
N MET A 208 9.25 23.72 -12.81
CA MET A 208 9.97 24.24 -11.65
C MET A 208 11.36 24.72 -12.09
N THR A 209 11.78 25.84 -11.53
CA THR A 209 13.17 26.28 -11.58
C THR A 209 13.82 25.96 -10.24
N CYS A 210 14.81 25.08 -10.27
CA CYS A 210 15.59 24.70 -9.09
C CYS A 210 16.48 25.87 -8.62
N ASP A 211 16.89 25.84 -7.37
CA ASP A 211 17.74 26.87 -6.76
C ASP A 211 19.14 26.92 -7.41
N ASP A 212 19.57 25.82 -8.05
CA ASP A 212 20.79 25.76 -8.86
C ASP A 212 20.63 26.30 -10.30
N GLY A 213 19.42 26.79 -10.66
CA GLY A 213 19.06 27.33 -11.98
C GLY A 213 18.65 26.30 -13.03
N GLU A 214 18.64 25.00 -12.70
CA GLU A 214 18.13 23.95 -13.57
C GLU A 214 16.60 24.02 -13.67
N LYS A 215 16.06 23.80 -14.87
CA LYS A 215 14.61 23.74 -15.10
C LYS A 215 14.16 22.29 -15.16
N MET A 216 13.18 21.93 -14.36
CA MET A 216 12.59 20.60 -14.32
C MET A 216 11.13 20.64 -14.74
N GLU A 217 10.71 19.61 -15.50
CA GLU A 217 9.34 19.42 -15.92
C GLU A 217 8.84 18.08 -15.39
N TYR A 218 7.67 18.09 -14.72
CA TYR A 218 7.01 16.92 -14.21
C TYR A 218 5.70 16.72 -14.95
N HIS A 219 5.62 15.64 -15.74
CA HIS A 219 4.40 15.23 -16.44
C HIS A 219 3.54 14.39 -15.53
N LEU A 220 2.27 14.79 -15.39
CA LEU A 220 1.30 14.10 -14.53
C LEU A 220 0.48 13.10 -15.36
N THR A 221 0.30 11.90 -14.81
CA THR A 221 -0.57 10.89 -15.39
C THR A 221 -2.03 11.27 -15.19
N LYS A 222 -2.80 11.30 -16.27
CA LYS A 222 -4.22 11.68 -16.27
C LYS A 222 -5.08 10.53 -16.74
N PHE A 223 -6.05 10.13 -15.92
CA PHE A 223 -7.11 9.17 -16.24
C PHE A 223 -6.63 7.93 -17.03
N SER A 224 -5.52 7.33 -16.60
CA SER A 224 -5.03 6.10 -17.21
C SER A 224 -5.66 4.87 -16.56
N ARG A 225 -5.87 3.84 -17.38
CA ARG A 225 -6.40 2.57 -16.91
C ARG A 225 -5.33 1.79 -16.14
N SER A 226 -5.70 1.25 -14.98
CA SER A 226 -4.89 0.27 -14.26
C SER A 226 -5.20 -1.16 -14.74
N ASN A 227 -4.37 -2.13 -14.32
CA ASN A 227 -4.61 -3.56 -14.60
C ASN A 227 -5.93 -4.08 -14.01
N GLN A 228 -6.45 -3.43 -12.97
CA GLN A 228 -7.73 -3.75 -12.32
C GLN A 228 -8.90 -2.91 -12.87
N SER A 229 -8.71 -2.23 -14.00
CA SER A 229 -9.69 -1.31 -14.61
C SER A 229 -10.07 -0.12 -13.74
N ASN A 230 -9.23 0.24 -12.77
CA ASN A 230 -9.36 1.46 -11.99
C ASN A 230 -8.72 2.65 -12.70
N CYS A 231 -8.91 3.85 -12.17
CA CYS A 231 -8.39 5.07 -12.74
C CYS A 231 -7.14 5.54 -11.98
N TYR A 232 -6.02 5.67 -12.68
CA TYR A 232 -4.85 6.40 -12.21
C TYR A 232 -4.95 7.85 -12.66
N ASN A 233 -5.04 8.75 -11.70
CA ASN A 233 -5.09 10.19 -11.96
C ASN A 233 -4.27 10.94 -10.93
N GLN A 234 -3.28 11.71 -11.41
CA GLN A 234 -2.45 12.55 -10.56
C GLN A 234 -2.97 13.99 -10.58
N LYS A 235 -2.99 14.61 -9.40
CA LYS A 235 -3.46 15.99 -9.20
C LYS A 235 -2.37 16.82 -8.56
N PRO A 236 -2.01 18.02 -9.11
CA PRO A 236 -1.07 18.92 -8.46
C PRO A 236 -1.65 19.45 -7.13
N ILE A 237 -0.81 19.54 -6.10
CA ILE A 237 -1.16 20.10 -4.79
C ILE A 237 -0.44 21.42 -4.52
N VAL A 238 0.55 21.77 -5.35
CA VAL A 238 1.33 22.99 -5.23
C VAL A 238 0.75 24.11 -6.07
N LEU A 239 1.01 25.36 -5.67
CA LEU A 239 0.60 26.55 -6.38
C LEU A 239 1.79 27.18 -7.11
N LYS A 240 1.49 27.94 -8.17
CA LYS A 240 2.51 28.75 -8.86
C LYS A 240 3.14 29.74 -7.88
N GLY A 241 4.47 29.81 -7.88
CA GLY A 241 5.27 30.67 -7.01
C GLY A 241 5.60 30.06 -5.63
N SER A 242 5.08 28.87 -5.31
CA SER A 242 5.49 28.16 -4.10
C SER A 242 6.93 27.67 -4.21
N HIS A 243 7.71 27.82 -3.13
CA HIS A 243 9.01 27.16 -2.99
C HIS A 243 8.78 25.76 -2.40
N VAL A 244 9.46 24.76 -2.95
CA VAL A 244 9.39 23.37 -2.52
C VAL A 244 10.78 22.84 -2.20
N GLU A 245 10.86 21.95 -1.23
CA GLU A 245 12.09 21.28 -0.82
C GLU A 245 12.29 19.96 -1.58
N ALA A 246 13.52 19.47 -1.61
CA ALA A 246 13.80 18.14 -2.16
C ALA A 246 13.08 17.06 -1.30
N GLY A 247 12.40 16.14 -1.97
CA GLY A 247 11.60 15.11 -1.29
C GLY A 247 10.17 15.53 -0.94
N GLN A 248 9.78 16.79 -1.15
CA GLN A 248 8.41 17.24 -0.93
C GLN A 248 7.48 16.75 -2.04
N VAL A 249 6.28 16.30 -1.67
CA VAL A 249 5.24 15.89 -2.63
C VAL A 249 4.68 17.13 -3.31
N ILE A 250 4.65 17.12 -4.65
CA ILE A 250 4.14 18.21 -5.50
C ILE A 250 2.84 17.84 -6.21
N ALA A 251 2.55 16.55 -6.36
CA ALA A 251 1.28 16.08 -6.89
C ALA A 251 0.85 14.78 -6.21
N ASP A 252 -0.43 14.70 -5.85
CA ASP A 252 -1.05 13.50 -5.31
C ASP A 252 -1.37 12.49 -6.43
N GLY A 253 -1.27 11.21 -6.08
CA GLY A 253 -1.68 10.10 -6.93
C GLY A 253 -3.07 9.55 -6.57
N PRO A 254 -3.42 8.38 -7.11
CA PRO A 254 -4.65 7.68 -6.73
C PRO A 254 -4.60 7.28 -5.25
N SER A 255 -5.73 7.38 -4.56
CA SER A 255 -5.85 7.04 -3.12
C SER A 255 -4.85 7.75 -2.21
N THR A 256 -4.50 8.98 -2.53
CA THR A 256 -3.63 9.83 -1.69
C THR A 256 -4.27 11.20 -1.47
N SER A 257 -3.94 11.82 -0.36
CA SER A 257 -4.38 13.17 0.00
C SER A 257 -3.24 13.89 0.72
N ASP A 258 -2.78 15.02 0.16
CA ASP A 258 -1.67 15.83 0.69
C ASP A 258 -0.40 15.02 1.01
N GLY A 259 -0.08 14.05 0.14
CA GLY A 259 1.08 13.18 0.29
C GLY A 259 0.91 12.04 1.30
N GLU A 260 -0.26 11.86 1.87
CA GLU A 260 -0.59 10.74 2.74
C GLU A 260 -1.48 9.72 2.04
N LEU A 261 -1.36 8.46 2.43
CA LEU A 261 -2.23 7.39 1.93
C LEU A 261 -3.66 7.60 2.45
N ALA A 262 -4.62 7.67 1.53
CA ALA A 262 -6.04 7.89 1.78
C ALA A 262 -6.85 6.87 0.98
N LEU A 263 -7.09 5.69 1.57
CA LEU A 263 -7.77 4.58 0.89
C LEU A 263 -9.29 4.75 0.78
N GLY A 264 -9.87 5.77 1.41
CA GLY A 264 -11.31 5.97 1.45
C GLY A 264 -11.72 7.34 1.98
N LYS A 265 -12.80 7.35 2.75
CA LYS A 265 -13.43 8.51 3.39
C LYS A 265 -13.60 8.28 4.88
N ASN A 266 -13.85 9.35 5.62
CA ASN A 266 -14.17 9.32 7.05
C ASN A 266 -15.68 9.60 7.25
N PRO A 267 -16.58 8.62 7.07
CA PRO A 267 -18.01 8.81 7.30
C PRO A 267 -18.35 8.74 8.78
N LEU A 268 -19.42 9.43 9.18
CA LEU A 268 -20.02 9.26 10.50
C LEU A 268 -20.87 7.99 10.52
N ILE A 269 -20.60 7.08 11.44
CA ILE A 269 -21.29 5.80 11.59
C ILE A 269 -22.01 5.76 12.92
N GLY A 270 -23.28 5.39 12.91
CA GLY A 270 -24.09 5.11 14.08
C GLY A 270 -24.29 3.60 14.25
N PHE A 271 -23.94 3.05 15.42
CA PHE A 271 -24.16 1.66 15.73
C PHE A 271 -25.45 1.48 16.52
N MET A 272 -26.52 1.07 15.85
CA MET A 272 -27.82 0.85 16.46
C MET A 272 -28.66 -0.10 15.60
N THR A 273 -29.70 -0.69 16.18
CA THR A 273 -30.72 -1.40 15.42
C THR A 273 -31.66 -0.39 14.76
N TRP A 274 -32.00 -0.60 13.49
CA TRP A 274 -32.91 0.27 12.75
C TRP A 274 -34.01 -0.54 12.08
N GLU A 275 -35.13 -0.75 12.78
CA GLU A 275 -36.35 -1.40 12.27
C GLU A 275 -36.10 -2.73 11.52
N GLY A 276 -35.01 -3.42 11.83
CA GLY A 276 -34.61 -4.68 11.19
C GLY A 276 -33.93 -4.54 9.82
N TYR A 277 -33.84 -3.34 9.24
CA TYR A 277 -33.21 -3.14 7.93
C TYR A 277 -31.68 -3.29 7.93
N ASN A 278 -31.06 -3.31 9.09
CA ASN A 278 -29.63 -3.56 9.28
C ASN A 278 -29.35 -4.88 10.00
N TYR A 279 -30.18 -5.91 9.76
CA TYR A 279 -29.99 -7.24 10.31
C TYR A 279 -28.76 -7.92 9.71
N GLU A 280 -27.96 -8.59 10.58
CA GLU A 280 -26.66 -9.21 10.26
C GLU A 280 -25.66 -8.18 9.67
N ASP A 281 -25.18 -8.40 8.43
CA ASP A 281 -24.20 -7.56 7.75
C ASP A 281 -24.82 -6.45 6.89
N ALA A 282 -26.15 -6.27 6.97
CA ALA A 282 -26.85 -5.20 6.25
C ALA A 282 -26.53 -3.83 6.84
N VAL A 283 -26.33 -2.85 5.96
CA VAL A 283 -25.97 -1.47 6.31
C VAL A 283 -26.95 -0.50 5.66
N LEU A 284 -27.41 0.49 6.41
CA LEU A 284 -28.18 1.62 5.88
C LEU A 284 -27.24 2.75 5.51
N LEU A 285 -27.38 3.29 4.32
CA LEU A 285 -26.60 4.40 3.82
C LEU A 285 -27.47 5.65 3.65
N SER A 286 -26.93 6.81 3.98
CA SER A 286 -27.57 8.08 3.70
C SER A 286 -27.53 8.40 2.20
N GLU A 287 -28.61 8.93 1.64
CA GLU A 287 -28.67 9.42 0.25
C GLU A 287 -27.65 10.53 -0.03
N ARG A 288 -27.22 11.25 0.99
CA ARG A 288 -26.16 12.25 0.91
C ARG A 288 -24.86 11.71 0.32
N LEU A 289 -24.52 10.42 0.58
CA LEU A 289 -23.33 9.79 0.02
C LEU A 289 -23.36 9.74 -1.51
N VAL A 290 -24.55 9.59 -2.10
CA VAL A 290 -24.75 9.61 -3.55
C VAL A 290 -24.76 11.05 -4.07
N GLN A 291 -25.45 11.96 -3.38
CA GLN A 291 -25.56 13.36 -3.79
C GLN A 291 -24.22 14.10 -3.80
N GLU A 292 -23.33 13.78 -2.87
CA GLU A 292 -22.02 14.42 -2.72
C GLU A 292 -20.87 13.61 -3.37
N ASP A 293 -21.15 12.55 -4.13
CA ASP A 293 -20.16 11.67 -4.76
C ASP A 293 -19.08 11.15 -3.77
N VAL A 294 -19.50 10.80 -2.53
CA VAL A 294 -18.55 10.45 -1.45
C VAL A 294 -17.73 9.20 -1.78
N TYR A 295 -18.36 8.15 -2.33
CA TYR A 295 -17.72 6.90 -2.70
C TYR A 295 -17.68 6.68 -4.22
N THR A 296 -17.84 7.71 -4.99
CA THR A 296 -17.84 7.63 -6.46
C THR A 296 -16.43 7.32 -6.97
N SER A 297 -16.32 6.37 -7.86
CA SER A 297 -15.09 5.92 -8.50
C SER A 297 -15.22 5.91 -10.01
N VAL A 298 -14.10 5.98 -10.71
CA VAL A 298 -14.02 5.89 -12.17
C VAL A 298 -13.42 4.54 -12.54
N HIS A 299 -14.11 3.79 -13.41
CA HIS A 299 -13.63 2.55 -13.97
C HIS A 299 -13.41 2.72 -15.47
N ILE A 300 -12.25 2.31 -15.97
CA ILE A 300 -11.86 2.41 -17.36
C ILE A 300 -11.67 1.00 -17.91
N GLU A 301 -12.50 0.64 -18.87
CA GLU A 301 -12.42 -0.64 -19.58
C GLU A 301 -11.86 -0.43 -20.97
N GLU A 302 -11.09 -1.39 -21.45
CA GLU A 302 -10.51 -1.39 -22.77
C GLU A 302 -11.05 -2.58 -23.57
N TYR A 303 -11.61 -2.30 -24.74
CA TYR A 303 -12.10 -3.28 -25.66
C TYR A 303 -11.28 -3.21 -26.94
N GLU A 304 -10.68 -4.32 -27.33
CA GLU A 304 -9.89 -4.45 -28.56
C GLU A 304 -10.65 -5.29 -29.59
N ALA A 305 -10.76 -4.79 -30.80
CA ALA A 305 -11.34 -5.50 -31.92
C ALA A 305 -10.35 -5.57 -33.09
N GLU A 306 -10.12 -6.76 -33.62
CA GLU A 306 -9.22 -7.01 -34.73
C GLU A 306 -10.00 -7.66 -35.89
N ALA A 307 -9.76 -7.17 -37.10
CA ALA A 307 -10.27 -7.79 -38.31
C ALA A 307 -9.27 -8.82 -38.83
N ARG A 308 -9.69 -10.07 -38.98
CA ARG A 308 -8.84 -11.19 -39.38
C ARG A 308 -9.38 -11.85 -40.64
N ASP A 309 -8.51 -12.54 -41.37
CA ASP A 309 -8.94 -13.41 -42.49
C ASP A 309 -9.54 -14.70 -41.92
N THR A 310 -10.79 -14.98 -42.29
CA THR A 310 -11.49 -16.18 -41.87
C THR A 310 -11.79 -17.10 -43.11
N LYS A 311 -12.20 -18.34 -42.86
CA LYS A 311 -12.59 -19.28 -43.90
C LYS A 311 -13.83 -18.82 -44.68
N LEU A 312 -14.64 -17.94 -44.14
CA LEU A 312 -15.84 -17.36 -44.75
C LEU A 312 -15.54 -16.10 -45.57
N GLY A 313 -14.35 -15.55 -45.43
CA GLY A 313 -13.89 -14.31 -46.05
C GLY A 313 -13.12 -13.41 -45.08
N PRO A 314 -12.53 -12.34 -45.58
CA PRO A 314 -11.88 -11.35 -44.71
C PRO A 314 -12.91 -10.60 -43.87
N GLU A 315 -12.62 -10.39 -42.58
CA GLU A 315 -13.41 -9.51 -41.73
C GLU A 315 -13.07 -8.04 -42.05
N GLU A 316 -14.06 -7.19 -41.96
CA GLU A 316 -13.90 -5.74 -42.17
C GLU A 316 -14.55 -4.97 -41.05
N ILE A 317 -13.89 -3.90 -40.59
CA ILE A 317 -14.46 -2.94 -39.66
C ILE A 317 -15.15 -1.84 -40.46
N THR A 318 -16.47 -1.78 -40.37
CA THR A 318 -17.31 -0.85 -41.12
C THR A 318 -18.54 -0.45 -40.34
N ARG A 319 -19.09 0.72 -40.67
CA ARG A 319 -20.38 1.18 -40.14
C ARG A 319 -21.55 0.42 -40.70
N ASP A 320 -21.42 -0.13 -41.91
CA ASP A 320 -22.49 -0.84 -42.62
C ASP A 320 -22.62 -2.28 -42.11
N VAL A 321 -23.32 -2.45 -41.00
CA VAL A 321 -23.59 -3.74 -40.38
C VAL A 321 -24.98 -4.24 -40.83
N PRO A 322 -25.07 -5.33 -41.57
CA PRO A 322 -26.35 -5.85 -42.04
C PRO A 322 -27.20 -6.38 -40.88
N GLY A 323 -28.50 -6.10 -40.92
CA GLY A 323 -29.47 -6.57 -39.92
C GLY A 323 -29.53 -5.76 -38.64
N VAL A 324 -28.82 -4.64 -38.54
CA VAL A 324 -28.84 -3.73 -37.42
C VAL A 324 -29.50 -2.40 -37.82
N GLY A 325 -30.39 -1.87 -36.97
CA GLY A 325 -31.06 -0.61 -37.22
C GLY A 325 -30.13 0.59 -37.08
N ASP A 326 -30.40 1.67 -37.82
CA ASP A 326 -29.59 2.90 -37.82
C ASP A 326 -29.47 3.55 -36.43
N ASP A 327 -30.48 3.37 -35.59
CA ASP A 327 -30.44 3.88 -34.20
C ASP A 327 -29.34 3.26 -33.35
N ALA A 328 -29.02 1.98 -33.57
CA ALA A 328 -27.95 1.28 -32.88
C ALA A 328 -26.55 1.64 -33.42
N LEU A 329 -26.48 2.17 -34.64
CA LEU A 329 -25.24 2.57 -35.31
C LEU A 329 -24.99 4.07 -35.31
N LYS A 330 -25.88 4.86 -34.67
CA LYS A 330 -25.82 6.34 -34.70
C LYS A 330 -24.51 6.92 -34.15
N ASP A 331 -23.93 6.27 -33.15
CA ASP A 331 -22.73 6.73 -32.47
C ASP A 331 -21.43 6.19 -33.09
N LEU A 332 -21.51 5.38 -34.15
CA LEU A 332 -20.36 4.94 -34.91
C LEU A 332 -19.92 6.02 -35.92
N ASP A 333 -18.61 6.19 -36.09
CA ASP A 333 -18.02 7.04 -37.11
C ASP A 333 -18.01 6.34 -38.49
N GLU A 334 -17.49 7.02 -39.51
CA GLU A 334 -17.36 6.48 -40.88
C GLU A 334 -16.50 5.22 -40.95
N ARG A 335 -15.62 5.00 -40.00
CA ARG A 335 -14.76 3.82 -39.89
C ARG A 335 -15.41 2.65 -39.16
N GLY A 336 -16.61 2.83 -38.62
CA GLY A 336 -17.31 1.82 -37.83
C GLY A 336 -16.87 1.73 -36.38
N ILE A 337 -16.15 2.74 -35.88
CA ILE A 337 -15.70 2.84 -34.48
C ILE A 337 -16.54 3.89 -33.78
N ILE A 338 -16.87 3.67 -32.50
CA ILE A 338 -17.65 4.62 -31.71
C ILE A 338 -16.90 5.97 -31.59
N ARG A 339 -17.63 7.07 -31.69
CA ARG A 339 -17.09 8.42 -31.57
C ARG A 339 -16.70 8.74 -30.14
N ILE A 340 -15.68 9.57 -29.97
CA ILE A 340 -15.26 10.08 -28.66
C ILE A 340 -16.39 10.98 -28.10
N GLY A 341 -16.73 10.74 -26.81
CA GLY A 341 -17.78 11.48 -26.11
C GLY A 341 -19.18 10.88 -26.23
N ALA A 342 -19.35 9.73 -26.88
CA ALA A 342 -20.62 9.01 -26.92
C ALA A 342 -20.95 8.41 -25.54
N GLU A 343 -22.22 8.52 -25.15
CA GLU A 343 -22.76 7.77 -24.00
C GLU A 343 -22.96 6.31 -24.41
N VAL A 344 -22.47 5.37 -23.61
CA VAL A 344 -22.50 3.93 -23.89
C VAL A 344 -23.28 3.21 -22.80
N ARG A 345 -24.17 2.31 -23.19
CA ARG A 345 -24.95 1.45 -22.29
C ARG A 345 -24.71 -0.03 -22.62
N ALA A 346 -25.09 -0.89 -21.69
CA ALA A 346 -25.01 -2.34 -21.92
C ALA A 346 -25.81 -2.74 -23.16
N GLY A 347 -25.17 -3.44 -24.09
CA GLY A 347 -25.74 -3.87 -25.37
C GLY A 347 -25.47 -2.94 -26.54
N ASP A 348 -24.86 -1.78 -26.34
CA ASP A 348 -24.52 -0.86 -27.43
C ASP A 348 -23.34 -1.39 -28.25
N ILE A 349 -23.34 -1.07 -29.55
CA ILE A 349 -22.28 -1.48 -30.48
C ILE A 349 -21.14 -0.46 -30.41
N LEU A 350 -19.95 -0.94 -30.06
CA LEU A 350 -18.74 -0.12 -29.98
C LEU A 350 -17.96 -0.11 -31.29
N VAL A 351 -17.95 -1.23 -31.98
CA VAL A 351 -17.26 -1.42 -33.27
C VAL A 351 -18.14 -2.24 -34.19
N GLY A 352 -18.37 -1.76 -35.42
CA GLY A 352 -19.03 -2.51 -36.46
C GLY A 352 -18.04 -3.42 -37.16
N LYS A 353 -18.17 -4.74 -37.00
CA LYS A 353 -17.34 -5.75 -37.67
C LYS A 353 -18.21 -6.73 -38.43
N VAL A 354 -17.90 -6.95 -39.69
CA VAL A 354 -18.61 -7.84 -40.63
C VAL A 354 -17.61 -8.80 -41.30
N THR A 355 -18.08 -9.96 -41.66
CA THR A 355 -17.30 -10.98 -42.41
C THR A 355 -17.87 -11.15 -43.80
#